data_bd4b11561220a6b788fead85613dfb68
#
_entry.id   bd4b11561220a6b788fead85613dfb68
#
_cell.length_a   1.000
_cell.length_b   1.000
_cell.length_c   1.000
_cell.angle_alpha   90.00
_cell.angle_beta   90.00
_cell.angle_gamma   90.00
#
_symmetry.space_group_name_H-M   'P 1'
#
loop_
_entity.id
_entity.type
_entity.pdbx_description
1 polymer ?
#
loop_
_entity_poly.entity_id
_entity_poly.type
_entity_poly.pdbx_seq_one_letter_code
_entity_poly.pdbx_strand_id
1 'polypeptide(L)'
;MDKFVSQTETSLKKKKRRWTPKGRQVEDKYLDEVSKLFSGLIFKRDELIEYLHILQDKFGVLYDKHLVALSTIINLPLSEIYEVATFYAHFNIVKDSKDYNPVNVVRVCESLTCELFGANKLLQDLKKLENKNIKVVPGPCMGRCNVAPTVCVGKNYVDVANFDKVKKTIDEKNFDPFIPDYINLSSYKKKGGYEIANKIKNGVISKKQVLDSLNESGLKGKGGAGFPTGKKWEIVSNYNGKKYVAVNGDEGEPGTFKDRSYLESDPHRFLEGALIASYFINAQKVYIYMRDEYPTVIKILLDEINKMEDEEIIPKDFFIVRRGAGAYICGEESAMIESIEGKRGLPRHRPPYVAEIGLFGCPTLTNNLETLFWVRDIIEKGPKWFAEKGSNGNKGFHSFSVSGRVKNPGVKVAPAGITIQQLIDEYCDGMADGHTFKGYLPGGASGGILPATMNDIPLDYGSKELMDAGCFLGSAAVVVLSDHDNMKDVALNLLKFFEEESCGQCTPCRSGTEKTVKLMQEKNWNKEKLKDLSEVMAQASICGLGQAATNPLNSVLKYFSNEITYD
;
A
#
# COMPACT_ATOMS: atom_id res chain seq x y z
N MET A 1 -12.94 -55.41 -64.83
CA MET A 1 -14.01 -54.79 -65.63
C MET A 1 -14.36 -53.45 -64.99
N ASP A 2 -13.86 -52.45 -65.64
CA ASP A 2 -13.97 -51.04 -65.27
C ASP A 2 -15.36 -50.51 -65.38
N LYS A 3 -15.77 -49.62 -64.48
CA LYS A 3 -16.69 -48.54 -64.79
C LYS A 3 -16.31 -47.30 -64.00
N PHE A 4 -15.78 -46.37 -64.76
CA PHE A 4 -15.59 -44.97 -64.45
C PHE A 4 -16.89 -44.36 -63.94
N VAL A 5 -16.82 -43.62 -62.83
CA VAL A 5 -17.84 -42.64 -62.44
C VAL A 5 -17.14 -41.25 -62.45
N SER A 6 -17.61 -40.43 -63.35
CA SER A 6 -17.18 -39.05 -63.55
C SER A 6 -17.47 -38.19 -62.31
N GLN A 7 -16.46 -37.55 -61.80
CA GLN A 7 -16.59 -36.49 -60.81
C GLN A 7 -17.06 -35.20 -61.48
N THR A 8 -18.24 -34.77 -61.18
CA THR A 8 -18.71 -33.40 -61.45
C THR A 8 -18.16 -32.48 -60.36
N GLU A 9 -17.22 -31.65 -60.71
CA GLU A 9 -16.77 -30.54 -59.89
C GLU A 9 -17.85 -29.50 -59.73
N THR A 10 -18.55 -29.52 -58.61
CA THR A 10 -19.37 -28.39 -58.16
C THR A 10 -18.46 -27.44 -57.38
N SER A 11 -18.00 -26.38 -58.04
CA SER A 11 -17.28 -25.27 -57.43
C SER A 11 -18.20 -24.55 -56.43
N LEU A 12 -18.15 -24.92 -55.16
CA LEU A 12 -18.71 -24.15 -54.07
C LEU A 12 -17.95 -22.83 -53.96
N LYS A 13 -18.46 -21.77 -54.59
CA LYS A 13 -18.07 -20.39 -54.30
C LYS A 13 -18.20 -20.15 -52.81
N LYS A 14 -17.11 -20.28 -52.04
CA LYS A 14 -17.07 -19.80 -50.66
C LYS A 14 -17.42 -18.31 -50.67
N LYS A 15 -18.65 -17.98 -50.28
CA LYS A 15 -19.03 -16.60 -49.93
C LYS A 15 -18.02 -16.15 -48.88
N LYS A 16 -17.09 -15.23 -49.21
CA LYS A 16 -16.29 -14.50 -48.25
C LYS A 16 -17.28 -13.88 -47.26
N ARG A 17 -17.42 -14.50 -46.09
CA ARG A 17 -18.12 -13.83 -44.97
C ARG A 17 -17.40 -12.51 -44.77
N ARG A 18 -18.08 -11.40 -45.00
CA ARG A 18 -17.60 -10.08 -44.59
C ARG A 18 -17.41 -10.19 -43.09
N TRP A 19 -16.16 -10.34 -42.65
CA TRP A 19 -15.80 -10.33 -41.25
C TRP A 19 -15.97 -8.88 -40.79
N THR A 20 -17.06 -8.59 -40.11
CA THR A 20 -17.22 -7.33 -39.39
C THR A 20 -16.61 -7.55 -38.01
N PRO A 21 -15.60 -6.77 -37.63
CA PRO A 21 -15.01 -6.87 -36.30
C PRO A 21 -16.13 -6.76 -35.25
N LYS A 22 -16.13 -7.67 -34.29
CA LYS A 22 -17.05 -7.62 -33.14
C LYS A 22 -16.52 -6.63 -32.11
N GLY A 23 -17.41 -5.95 -31.39
CA GLY A 23 -17.07 -5.00 -30.36
C GLY A 23 -16.91 -3.56 -30.86
N ARG A 24 -16.46 -2.70 -29.97
CA ARG A 24 -16.27 -1.26 -30.25
C ARG A 24 -15.07 -1.08 -31.17
N GLN A 25 -15.26 -0.34 -32.27
CA GLN A 25 -14.21 -0.08 -33.24
C GLN A 25 -13.36 1.12 -32.79
N VAL A 26 -12.03 1.04 -33.02
CA VAL A 26 -11.15 2.17 -32.75
C VAL A 26 -11.37 3.28 -33.79
N GLU A 27 -11.35 4.52 -33.35
CA GLU A 27 -11.36 5.70 -34.22
C GLU A 27 -9.91 6.16 -34.46
N ASP A 28 -9.55 6.43 -35.73
CA ASP A 28 -8.16 6.77 -36.13
C ASP A 28 -7.57 7.90 -35.31
N LYS A 29 -8.36 8.93 -35.00
CA LYS A 29 -7.94 10.07 -34.16
C LYS A 29 -7.37 9.62 -32.82
N TYR A 30 -8.11 8.76 -32.08
CA TYR A 30 -7.67 8.30 -30.75
C TYR A 30 -6.55 7.27 -30.84
N LEU A 31 -6.52 6.49 -31.93
CA LEU A 31 -5.40 5.60 -32.22
C LEU A 31 -4.09 6.38 -32.40
N ASP A 32 -4.13 7.48 -33.17
CA ASP A 32 -2.98 8.35 -33.40
C ASP A 32 -2.53 9.06 -32.11
N GLU A 33 -3.47 9.57 -31.31
CA GLU A 33 -3.18 10.25 -30.04
C GLU A 33 -2.46 9.29 -29.07
N VAL A 34 -2.99 8.09 -28.89
CA VAL A 34 -2.41 7.08 -27.99
C VAL A 34 -1.09 6.54 -28.56
N SER A 35 -1.00 6.26 -29.86
CA SER A 35 0.25 5.80 -30.50
C SER A 35 1.39 6.81 -30.35
N LYS A 36 1.11 8.10 -30.49
CA LYS A 36 2.12 9.15 -30.27
C LYS A 36 2.58 9.20 -28.81
N LEU A 37 1.66 9.05 -27.86
CA LEU A 37 1.97 9.08 -26.43
C LEU A 37 2.87 7.91 -26.02
N PHE A 38 2.70 6.76 -26.64
CA PHE A 38 3.47 5.54 -26.36
C PHE A 38 4.58 5.26 -27.39
N SER A 39 4.96 6.25 -28.19
CA SER A 39 6.01 6.10 -29.22
C SER A 39 7.32 5.63 -28.59
N GLY A 40 7.90 4.57 -29.14
CA GLY A 40 9.17 3.99 -28.69
C GLY A 40 9.06 2.99 -27.54
N LEU A 41 7.88 2.72 -26.99
CA LEU A 41 7.69 1.71 -25.96
C LEU A 41 7.49 0.32 -26.56
N ILE A 42 8.08 -0.69 -25.90
CA ILE A 42 7.80 -2.11 -26.17
C ILE A 42 6.70 -2.51 -25.17
N PHE A 43 5.52 -2.84 -25.71
CA PHE A 43 4.37 -3.16 -24.88
C PHE A 43 4.51 -4.52 -24.21
N LYS A 44 4.22 -4.55 -22.90
CA LYS A 44 4.15 -5.75 -22.07
C LYS A 44 2.84 -5.77 -21.31
N ARG A 45 2.29 -6.98 -21.12
CA ARG A 45 1.02 -7.18 -20.40
C ARG A 45 1.11 -6.70 -18.96
N ASP A 46 2.24 -6.94 -18.30
CA ASP A 46 2.49 -6.58 -16.91
C ASP A 46 2.61 -5.08 -16.66
N GLU A 47 2.73 -4.27 -17.72
CA GLU A 47 2.80 -2.80 -17.63
C GLU A 47 1.44 -2.12 -17.88
N LEU A 48 0.32 -2.87 -17.87
CA LEU A 48 -0.99 -2.30 -18.15
C LEU A 48 -1.37 -1.15 -17.19
N ILE A 49 -1.06 -1.28 -15.91
CA ILE A 49 -1.38 -0.25 -14.91
C ILE A 49 -0.57 1.03 -15.18
N GLU A 50 0.69 0.89 -15.57
CA GLU A 50 1.54 2.02 -15.96
C GLU A 50 1.00 2.73 -17.21
N TYR A 51 0.50 1.99 -18.21
CA TYR A 51 -0.13 2.60 -19.39
C TYR A 51 -1.40 3.36 -19.03
N LEU A 52 -2.22 2.84 -18.11
CA LEU A 52 -3.40 3.54 -17.60
C LEU A 52 -3.00 4.83 -16.85
N HIS A 53 -1.93 4.80 -16.05
CA HIS A 53 -1.39 6.01 -15.41
C HIS A 53 -0.92 7.04 -16.43
N ILE A 54 -0.17 6.64 -17.47
CA ILE A 54 0.29 7.54 -18.53
C ILE A 54 -0.89 8.23 -19.23
N LEU A 55 -1.95 7.46 -19.55
CA LEU A 55 -3.16 8.03 -20.12
C LEU A 55 -3.84 9.01 -19.17
N GLN A 56 -4.04 8.63 -17.91
CA GLN A 56 -4.72 9.49 -16.95
C GLN A 56 -3.90 10.72 -16.58
N ASP A 57 -2.59 10.59 -16.39
CA ASP A 57 -1.71 11.74 -16.11
C ASP A 57 -1.70 12.72 -17.30
N LYS A 58 -1.82 12.24 -18.54
CA LYS A 58 -1.87 13.08 -19.75
C LYS A 58 -3.22 13.79 -19.95
N PHE A 59 -4.31 13.05 -19.75
CA PHE A 59 -5.66 13.52 -20.11
C PHE A 59 -6.52 13.89 -18.91
N GLY A 60 -6.02 13.67 -17.67
CA GLY A 60 -6.73 13.91 -16.41
C GLY A 60 -7.77 12.84 -16.06
N VAL A 61 -8.14 12.00 -17.03
CA VAL A 61 -9.08 10.88 -16.91
C VAL A 61 -8.76 9.81 -17.94
N LEU A 62 -9.35 8.63 -17.78
CA LEU A 62 -9.36 7.58 -18.78
C LEU A 62 -10.62 7.70 -19.67
N TYR A 63 -10.48 8.26 -20.87
CA TYR A 63 -11.56 8.23 -21.84
C TYR A 63 -11.72 6.82 -22.39
N ASP A 64 -12.96 6.33 -22.48
CA ASP A 64 -13.24 5.00 -23.02
C ASP A 64 -12.72 4.81 -24.46
N LYS A 65 -12.69 5.87 -25.28
CA LYS A 65 -12.08 5.83 -26.63
C LYS A 65 -10.58 5.63 -26.62
N HIS A 66 -9.89 6.20 -25.62
CA HIS A 66 -8.45 5.93 -25.41
C HIS A 66 -8.21 4.50 -24.93
N LEU A 67 -9.11 3.93 -24.12
CA LEU A 67 -9.01 2.52 -23.71
C LEU A 67 -9.22 1.57 -24.90
N VAL A 68 -10.11 1.91 -25.85
CA VAL A 68 -10.28 1.15 -27.10
C VAL A 68 -9.00 1.25 -27.96
N ALA A 69 -8.40 2.43 -28.07
CA ALA A 69 -7.14 2.63 -28.79
C ALA A 69 -6.01 1.84 -28.12
N LEU A 70 -5.87 1.93 -26.80
CA LEU A 70 -4.90 1.16 -26.03
C LEU A 70 -5.06 -0.35 -26.26
N SER A 71 -6.32 -0.87 -26.19
CA SER A 71 -6.64 -2.27 -26.48
C SER A 71 -6.11 -2.74 -27.83
N THR A 72 -6.25 -1.89 -28.84
CA THR A 72 -5.77 -2.18 -30.19
C THR A 72 -4.24 -2.19 -30.27
N ILE A 73 -3.57 -1.22 -29.64
CA ILE A 73 -2.12 -1.06 -29.68
C ILE A 73 -1.40 -2.19 -28.93
N ILE A 74 -1.86 -2.52 -27.72
CA ILE A 74 -1.20 -3.55 -26.89
C ILE A 74 -1.73 -4.97 -27.15
N ASN A 75 -2.70 -5.10 -28.09
CA ASN A 75 -3.33 -6.37 -28.44
C ASN A 75 -3.92 -7.14 -27.24
N LEU A 76 -4.58 -6.41 -26.34
CA LEU A 76 -5.33 -6.98 -25.21
C LEU A 76 -6.85 -6.75 -25.39
N PRO A 77 -7.70 -7.71 -25.00
CA PRO A 77 -9.14 -7.52 -25.01
C PRO A 77 -9.56 -6.28 -24.22
N LEU A 78 -10.46 -5.47 -24.75
CA LEU A 78 -10.96 -4.29 -24.05
C LEU A 78 -11.57 -4.63 -22.67
N SER A 79 -12.19 -5.82 -22.54
CA SER A 79 -12.73 -6.31 -21.26
C SER A 79 -11.66 -6.47 -20.19
N GLU A 80 -10.45 -6.95 -20.53
CA GLU A 80 -9.34 -7.06 -19.59
C GLU A 80 -8.82 -5.69 -19.16
N ILE A 81 -8.69 -4.75 -20.09
CA ILE A 81 -8.29 -3.38 -19.77
C ILE A 81 -9.33 -2.72 -18.86
N TYR A 82 -10.61 -2.92 -19.16
CA TYR A 82 -11.70 -2.32 -18.42
C TYR A 82 -11.83 -2.89 -16.99
N GLU A 83 -11.65 -4.21 -16.83
CA GLU A 83 -11.68 -4.83 -15.51
C GLU A 83 -10.54 -4.37 -14.61
N VAL A 84 -9.36 -4.11 -15.17
CA VAL A 84 -8.23 -3.54 -14.43
C VAL A 84 -8.49 -2.08 -14.12
N ALA A 85 -8.87 -1.27 -15.10
CA ALA A 85 -9.12 0.15 -14.93
C ALA A 85 -10.26 0.45 -13.94
N THR A 86 -11.30 -0.40 -13.85
CA THR A 86 -12.41 -0.22 -12.90
C THR A 86 -12.15 -0.78 -11.51
N PHE A 87 -11.13 -1.61 -11.35
CA PHE A 87 -10.77 -2.18 -10.06
C PHE A 87 -10.06 -1.17 -9.14
N TYR A 88 -9.25 -0.30 -9.71
CA TYR A 88 -8.42 0.64 -8.96
C TYR A 88 -9.11 2.00 -8.80
N ALA A 89 -9.25 2.46 -7.55
CA ALA A 89 -10.01 3.65 -7.19
C ALA A 89 -9.46 4.97 -7.78
N HIS A 90 -8.16 5.02 -8.12
CA HIS A 90 -7.56 6.23 -8.67
C HIS A 90 -7.84 6.44 -10.16
N PHE A 91 -8.29 5.41 -10.88
CA PHE A 91 -8.64 5.55 -12.28
C PHE A 91 -10.06 6.07 -12.45
N ASN A 92 -10.18 7.19 -13.17
CA ASN A 92 -11.47 7.83 -13.43
C ASN A 92 -11.87 7.63 -14.90
N ILE A 93 -12.79 6.68 -15.16
CA ILE A 93 -13.25 6.35 -16.52
C ILE A 93 -14.42 7.24 -16.89
N VAL A 94 -14.30 7.94 -18.03
CA VAL A 94 -15.35 8.80 -18.58
C VAL A 94 -15.84 8.24 -19.90
N LYS A 95 -17.17 8.05 -19.98
CA LYS A 95 -17.87 7.61 -21.19
C LYS A 95 -18.24 8.83 -22.05
N ASP A 96 -17.74 8.86 -23.28
CA ASP A 96 -18.19 9.71 -24.42
C ASP A 96 -18.80 11.09 -24.10
N SER A 97 -18.41 11.80 -23.08
CA SER A 97 -18.89 13.17 -22.90
C SER A 97 -17.99 14.15 -23.66
N LYS A 98 -18.56 14.86 -24.62
CA LYS A 98 -17.86 15.94 -25.35
C LYS A 98 -17.48 17.12 -24.43
N ASP A 99 -18.01 17.15 -23.22
CA ASP A 99 -17.96 18.29 -22.30
C ASP A 99 -17.17 18.04 -21.02
N TYR A 100 -16.45 16.90 -20.91
CA TYR A 100 -15.59 16.64 -19.77
C TYR A 100 -14.27 17.41 -19.92
N ASN A 101 -14.09 18.43 -19.11
CA ASN A 101 -12.79 19.07 -18.95
C ASN A 101 -12.03 18.37 -17.83
N PRO A 102 -10.73 18.08 -18.01
CA PRO A 102 -9.89 17.61 -16.92
C PRO A 102 -9.96 18.57 -15.75
N VAL A 103 -10.32 18.07 -14.58
CA VAL A 103 -10.44 18.86 -13.36
C VAL A 103 -9.27 18.57 -12.44
N ASN A 104 -8.79 19.59 -11.74
CA ASN A 104 -7.88 19.38 -10.63
C ASN A 104 -8.67 18.76 -9.47
N VAL A 105 -8.22 17.61 -9.01
CA VAL A 105 -8.86 16.90 -7.92
C VAL A 105 -8.26 17.35 -6.60
N VAL A 106 -9.11 17.79 -5.69
CA VAL A 106 -8.80 18.08 -4.29
C VAL A 106 -9.31 16.92 -3.46
N ARG A 107 -8.43 16.09 -2.92
CA ARG A 107 -8.77 14.95 -2.07
C ARG A 107 -8.59 15.29 -0.61
N VAL A 108 -9.65 15.17 0.18
CA VAL A 108 -9.62 15.37 1.64
C VAL A 108 -9.53 13.99 2.30
N CYS A 109 -8.51 13.77 3.11
CA CYS A 109 -8.36 12.51 3.84
C CYS A 109 -9.48 12.35 4.86
N GLU A 110 -10.24 11.24 4.78
CA GLU A 110 -11.36 10.90 5.70
C GLU A 110 -11.00 9.79 6.71
N SER A 111 -9.73 9.39 6.76
CA SER A 111 -9.25 8.38 7.67
C SER A 111 -9.25 8.88 9.12
N LEU A 112 -9.28 7.95 10.07
CA LEU A 112 -9.50 8.18 11.50
C LEU A 112 -8.78 9.42 12.06
N THR A 113 -7.45 9.51 11.94
CA THR A 113 -6.72 10.64 12.53
C THR A 113 -7.14 11.97 11.92
N CYS A 114 -7.36 12.05 10.60
CA CYS A 114 -7.83 13.28 9.96
C CYS A 114 -9.26 13.63 10.40
N GLU A 115 -10.14 12.65 10.59
CA GLU A 115 -11.49 12.88 11.13
C GLU A 115 -11.45 13.43 12.55
N LEU A 116 -10.60 12.89 13.44
CA LEU A 116 -10.37 13.42 14.79
C LEU A 116 -9.97 14.91 14.78
N PHE A 117 -9.29 15.36 13.73
CA PHE A 117 -8.86 16.76 13.54
C PHE A 117 -9.78 17.58 12.61
N GLY A 118 -11.01 17.11 12.36
CA GLY A 118 -12.06 17.90 11.70
C GLY A 118 -12.09 17.82 10.19
N ALA A 119 -11.52 16.78 9.57
CA ALA A 119 -11.50 16.62 8.12
C ALA A 119 -12.91 16.57 7.49
N ASN A 120 -13.90 15.99 8.16
CA ASN A 120 -15.28 15.94 7.66
C ASN A 120 -15.89 17.35 7.47
N LYS A 121 -15.67 18.25 8.43
CA LYS A 121 -16.10 19.65 8.30
C LYS A 121 -15.32 20.35 7.19
N LEU A 122 -14.00 20.14 7.14
CA LEU A 122 -13.15 20.71 6.09
C LEU A 122 -13.60 20.26 4.69
N LEU A 123 -13.95 18.98 4.50
CA LEU A 123 -14.50 18.47 3.24
C LEU A 123 -15.76 19.21 2.82
N GLN A 124 -16.71 19.41 3.75
CA GLN A 124 -17.94 20.16 3.48
C GLN A 124 -17.67 21.61 3.10
N ASP A 125 -16.73 22.26 3.77
CA ASP A 125 -16.35 23.64 3.47
C ASP A 125 -15.64 23.74 2.11
N LEU A 126 -14.73 22.84 1.79
CA LEU A 126 -14.01 22.82 0.52
C LEU A 126 -14.91 22.52 -0.69
N LYS A 127 -16.01 21.78 -0.51
CA LYS A 127 -17.00 21.57 -1.59
C LYS A 127 -17.55 22.87 -2.16
N LYS A 128 -17.52 23.98 -1.41
CA LYS A 128 -17.88 25.32 -1.90
C LYS A 128 -16.93 25.87 -2.99
N LEU A 129 -15.73 25.27 -3.12
CA LEU A 129 -14.74 25.61 -4.16
C LEU A 129 -14.95 24.86 -5.48
N GLU A 130 -15.87 23.87 -5.51
CA GLU A 130 -16.13 23.10 -6.72
C GLU A 130 -16.61 23.98 -7.87
N ASN A 131 -16.05 23.71 -9.04
CA ASN A 131 -16.41 24.37 -10.29
C ASN A 131 -15.99 23.49 -11.47
N LYS A 132 -16.13 23.98 -12.71
CA LYS A 132 -15.77 23.23 -13.92
C LYS A 132 -14.29 22.78 -14.01
N ASN A 133 -13.40 23.34 -13.17
CA ASN A 133 -11.96 23.05 -13.18
C ASN A 133 -11.48 22.40 -11.88
N ILE A 134 -12.32 22.30 -10.85
CA ILE A 134 -11.96 21.78 -9.52
C ILE A 134 -13.06 20.85 -9.04
N LYS A 135 -12.67 19.66 -8.63
CA LYS A 135 -13.53 18.66 -7.97
C LYS A 135 -13.00 18.35 -6.59
N VAL A 136 -13.85 18.37 -5.57
CA VAL A 136 -13.50 18.04 -4.19
C VAL A 136 -14.10 16.68 -3.83
N VAL A 137 -13.25 15.73 -3.44
CA VAL A 137 -13.66 14.36 -3.12
C VAL A 137 -13.05 13.91 -1.79
N PRO A 138 -13.69 12.99 -1.07
CA PRO A 138 -13.02 12.27 0.01
C PRO A 138 -11.89 11.41 -0.57
N GLY A 139 -10.97 11.01 0.28
CA GLY A 139 -9.90 10.11 -0.08
C GLY A 139 -9.39 9.29 1.09
N PRO A 140 -8.75 8.14 0.82
CA PRO A 140 -8.23 7.26 1.85
C PRO A 140 -7.07 7.90 2.64
N CYS A 141 -6.51 7.15 3.58
CA CYS A 141 -5.34 7.60 4.32
C CYS A 141 -4.17 7.88 3.38
N MET A 142 -3.64 9.10 3.44
CA MET A 142 -2.53 9.57 2.60
C MET A 142 -1.17 9.42 3.28
N GLY A 143 -1.10 8.65 4.39
CA GLY A 143 0.14 8.43 5.13
C GLY A 143 0.75 9.68 5.75
N ARG A 144 -0.07 10.68 6.11
CA ARG A 144 0.37 11.96 6.70
C ARG A 144 -0.33 12.25 8.03
N CYS A 145 -0.63 11.19 8.80
CA CYS A 145 -1.42 11.29 10.03
C CYS A 145 -0.74 12.14 11.12
N ASN A 146 0.59 12.27 11.07
CA ASN A 146 1.34 13.15 11.98
C ASN A 146 1.10 14.65 11.77
N VAL A 147 0.50 15.03 10.65
CA VAL A 147 0.23 16.42 10.26
C VAL A 147 -1.24 16.59 9.82
N ALA A 148 -2.12 15.82 10.48
CA ALA A 148 -3.56 15.86 10.24
C ALA A 148 -4.20 17.21 10.61
N PRO A 149 -5.31 17.61 9.94
CA PRO A 149 -5.89 16.96 8.76
C PRO A 149 -5.08 17.29 7.50
N THR A 150 -5.11 16.37 6.52
CA THR A 150 -4.34 16.51 5.28
C THR A 150 -5.26 16.54 4.06
N VAL A 151 -4.93 17.40 3.11
CA VAL A 151 -5.60 17.53 1.81
C VAL A 151 -4.57 17.42 0.70
N CYS A 152 -4.87 16.65 -0.35
CA CYS A 152 -4.06 16.57 -1.55
C CYS A 152 -4.69 17.41 -2.66
N VAL A 153 -3.97 18.39 -3.20
CA VAL A 153 -4.38 19.25 -4.32
C VAL A 153 -3.54 18.87 -5.54
N GLY A 154 -4.14 18.13 -6.47
CA GLY A 154 -3.35 17.52 -7.54
C GLY A 154 -2.44 16.42 -6.99
N LYS A 155 -1.13 16.66 -6.97
CA LYS A 155 -0.10 15.80 -6.35
C LYS A 155 0.61 16.48 -5.17
N ASN A 156 0.18 17.68 -4.78
CA ASN A 156 0.76 18.43 -3.66
C ASN A 156 -0.07 18.24 -2.38
N TYR A 157 0.60 18.05 -1.25
CA TYR A 157 -0.04 17.90 0.05
C TYR A 157 -0.08 19.22 0.82
N VAL A 158 -1.26 19.48 1.40
CA VAL A 158 -1.47 20.59 2.34
C VAL A 158 -1.62 19.98 3.73
N ASP A 159 -0.59 20.15 4.54
CA ASP A 159 -0.52 19.63 5.91
C ASP A 159 -1.15 20.59 6.91
N VAL A 160 -1.72 20.03 7.99
CA VAL A 160 -2.52 20.81 8.95
C VAL A 160 -3.47 21.72 8.18
N ALA A 161 -4.23 21.07 7.27
CA ALA A 161 -5.02 21.76 6.26
C ALA A 161 -6.18 22.52 6.88
N ASN A 162 -6.45 23.69 6.33
CA ASN A 162 -7.66 24.46 6.53
C ASN A 162 -8.12 25.05 5.20
N PHE A 163 -9.29 25.67 5.18
CA PHE A 163 -9.88 26.23 3.96
C PHE A 163 -8.93 27.20 3.24
N ASP A 164 -8.30 28.12 3.98
CA ASP A 164 -7.48 29.18 3.40
C ASP A 164 -6.18 28.63 2.79
N LYS A 165 -5.51 27.70 3.47
CA LYS A 165 -4.32 27.02 2.94
C LYS A 165 -4.62 26.26 1.64
N VAL A 166 -5.70 25.50 1.62
CA VAL A 166 -6.10 24.73 0.44
C VAL A 166 -6.49 25.68 -0.70
N LYS A 167 -7.28 26.71 -0.42
CA LYS A 167 -7.65 27.72 -1.41
C LYS A 167 -6.42 28.41 -1.99
N LYS A 168 -5.46 28.80 -1.15
CA LYS A 168 -4.19 29.40 -1.58
C LYS A 168 -3.43 28.47 -2.54
N THR A 169 -3.29 27.20 -2.19
CA THR A 169 -2.61 26.20 -3.04
C THR A 169 -3.27 26.07 -4.42
N ILE A 170 -4.61 26.13 -4.47
CA ILE A 170 -5.38 26.10 -5.72
C ILE A 170 -5.15 27.37 -6.54
N ASP A 171 -5.24 28.54 -5.90
CA ASP A 171 -5.10 29.85 -6.56
C ASP A 171 -3.68 30.02 -7.15
N GLU A 172 -2.65 29.56 -6.44
CA GLU A 172 -1.24 29.55 -6.87
C GLU A 172 -0.93 28.45 -7.90
N LYS A 173 -1.88 27.55 -8.20
CA LYS A 173 -1.70 26.39 -9.09
C LYS A 173 -0.52 25.50 -8.70
N ASN A 174 -0.26 25.38 -7.41
CA ASN A 174 0.82 24.56 -6.86
C ASN A 174 0.35 23.10 -6.72
N PHE A 175 0.38 22.34 -7.83
CA PHE A 175 -0.16 20.98 -7.91
C PHE A 175 0.90 19.88 -7.90
N ASP A 176 2.19 20.24 -8.03
CA ASP A 176 3.30 19.28 -8.04
C ASP A 176 3.73 18.92 -6.62
N PRO A 177 4.24 17.69 -6.40
CA PRO A 177 4.67 17.26 -5.09
C PRO A 177 5.89 18.04 -4.61
N PHE A 178 5.85 18.48 -3.35
CA PHE A 178 7.04 19.02 -2.69
C PHE A 178 8.06 17.92 -2.43
N ILE A 179 9.32 18.16 -2.80
CA ILE A 179 10.44 17.24 -2.54
C ILE A 179 11.26 17.81 -1.36
N PRO A 180 11.28 17.12 -0.20
CA PRO A 180 12.09 17.55 0.94
C PRO A 180 13.58 17.31 0.67
N ASP A 181 14.43 17.90 1.52
CA ASP A 181 15.83 17.54 1.56
C ASP A 181 16.02 16.11 2.05
N TYR A 182 16.80 15.30 1.34
CA TYR A 182 17.06 13.91 1.67
C TYR A 182 18.52 13.53 1.41
N ILE A 183 18.96 12.39 1.94
CA ILE A 183 20.29 11.84 1.70
C ILE A 183 20.33 11.22 0.29
N ASN A 184 20.83 11.98 -0.68
CA ASN A 184 20.99 11.55 -2.07
C ASN A 184 22.18 10.58 -2.25
N LEU A 185 22.34 9.99 -3.44
CA LEU A 185 23.40 9.02 -3.75
C LEU A 185 24.80 9.51 -3.37
N SER A 186 25.16 10.73 -3.75
CA SER A 186 26.48 11.28 -3.46
C SER A 186 26.75 11.40 -1.95
N SER A 187 25.76 11.89 -1.20
CA SER A 187 25.85 12.03 0.26
C SER A 187 25.87 10.67 0.97
N TYR A 188 25.14 9.69 0.45
CA TYR A 188 25.12 8.32 0.97
C TYR A 188 26.46 7.61 0.76
N LYS A 189 27.05 7.71 -0.44
CA LYS A 189 28.38 7.14 -0.76
C LYS A 189 29.47 7.72 0.13
N LYS A 190 29.46 9.02 0.43
CA LYS A 190 30.41 9.66 1.35
C LYS A 190 30.38 9.08 2.77
N LYS A 191 29.27 8.43 3.16
CA LYS A 191 29.08 7.75 4.44
C LYS A 191 29.34 6.24 4.37
N GLY A 192 30.02 5.75 3.34
CA GLY A 192 30.30 4.31 3.14
C GLY A 192 29.12 3.53 2.54
N GLY A 193 28.16 4.23 1.93
CA GLY A 193 27.03 3.59 1.26
C GLY A 193 27.46 2.66 0.13
N TYR A 194 26.76 1.54 -0.02
CA TYR A 194 26.98 0.44 -0.97
C TYR A 194 28.25 -0.40 -0.75
N GLU A 195 29.09 -0.08 0.25
CA GLU A 195 30.28 -0.90 0.57
C GLU A 195 29.90 -2.31 1.03
N ILE A 196 28.86 -2.43 1.85
CA ILE A 196 28.37 -3.73 2.34
C ILE A 196 27.79 -4.56 1.21
N ALA A 197 26.96 -3.96 0.37
CA ALA A 197 26.43 -4.62 -0.81
C ALA A 197 27.55 -5.12 -1.76
N ASN A 198 28.58 -4.31 -1.98
CA ASN A 198 29.73 -4.69 -2.80
C ASN A 198 30.55 -5.82 -2.16
N LYS A 199 30.78 -5.82 -0.83
CA LYS A 199 31.44 -6.92 -0.13
C LYS A 199 30.69 -8.25 -0.28
N ILE A 200 29.35 -8.20 -0.27
CA ILE A 200 28.51 -9.39 -0.48
C ILE A 200 28.58 -9.83 -1.96
N LYS A 201 28.43 -8.91 -2.90
CA LYS A 201 28.51 -9.18 -4.35
C LYS A 201 29.84 -9.87 -4.71
N ASN A 202 30.94 -9.44 -4.13
CA ASN A 202 32.29 -9.95 -4.39
C ASN A 202 32.66 -11.17 -3.51
N GLY A 203 31.74 -11.68 -2.69
CA GLY A 203 31.95 -12.86 -1.85
C GLY A 203 32.85 -12.63 -0.61
N VAL A 204 33.21 -11.39 -0.30
CA VAL A 204 33.96 -11.04 0.93
C VAL A 204 33.10 -11.31 2.17
N ILE A 205 31.80 -11.00 2.09
CA ILE A 205 30.79 -11.43 3.06
C ILE A 205 29.97 -12.54 2.40
N SER A 206 30.05 -13.75 2.96
CA SER A 206 29.37 -14.91 2.42
C SER A 206 27.86 -14.87 2.69
N LYS A 207 27.06 -15.60 1.88
CA LYS A 207 25.61 -15.76 2.11
C LYS A 207 25.32 -16.33 3.50
N LYS A 208 26.17 -17.22 4.00
CA LYS A 208 26.02 -17.78 5.36
C LYS A 208 26.13 -16.69 6.41
N GLN A 209 27.14 -15.81 6.32
CA GLN A 209 27.31 -14.69 7.26
C GLN A 209 26.14 -13.71 7.23
N VAL A 210 25.56 -13.43 6.04
CA VAL A 210 24.35 -12.62 5.91
C VAL A 210 23.18 -13.29 6.63
N LEU A 211 22.97 -14.59 6.39
CA LEU A 211 21.88 -15.34 7.00
C LEU A 211 22.02 -15.43 8.53
N ASP A 212 23.22 -15.73 9.01
CA ASP A 212 23.53 -15.82 10.44
C ASP A 212 23.25 -14.45 11.10
N SER A 213 23.68 -13.34 10.49
CA SER A 213 23.45 -11.98 10.99
C SER A 213 21.95 -11.65 11.08
N LEU A 214 21.15 -12.02 10.07
CA LEU A 214 19.72 -11.78 10.09
C LEU A 214 19.00 -12.63 11.14
N ASN A 215 19.38 -13.90 11.31
CA ASN A 215 18.78 -14.80 12.29
C ASN A 215 19.15 -14.38 13.74
N GLU A 216 20.41 -14.09 14.02
CA GLU A 216 20.88 -13.67 15.35
C GLU A 216 20.31 -12.32 15.76
N SER A 217 20.14 -11.38 14.81
CA SER A 217 19.54 -10.06 15.08
C SER A 217 18.09 -10.16 15.53
N GLY A 218 17.40 -11.24 15.15
CA GLY A 218 15.98 -11.39 15.41
C GLY A 218 15.10 -10.47 14.57
N LEU A 219 15.60 -9.93 13.46
CA LEU A 219 14.82 -9.07 12.56
C LEU A 219 13.59 -9.82 12.03
N LYS A 220 12.42 -9.30 12.36
CA LYS A 220 11.12 -9.76 11.85
C LYS A 220 10.63 -8.83 10.73
N GLY A 221 9.80 -9.37 9.83
CA GLY A 221 9.15 -8.59 8.78
C GLY A 221 8.28 -7.47 9.36
N LYS A 222 8.50 -6.23 8.93
CA LYS A 222 7.88 -5.01 9.47
C LYS A 222 6.56 -4.62 8.77
N GLY A 223 6.04 -5.49 7.90
CA GLY A 223 4.78 -5.26 7.17
C GLY A 223 3.52 -5.76 7.86
N GLY A 224 3.61 -6.23 9.12
CA GLY A 224 2.45 -6.63 9.92
C GLY A 224 2.48 -8.06 10.45
N ALA A 225 2.94 -9.04 9.69
CA ALA A 225 2.92 -10.46 10.10
C ALA A 225 4.09 -10.88 11.01
N GLY A 226 5.15 -10.10 11.11
CA GLY A 226 6.28 -10.40 12.00
C GLY A 226 7.06 -11.67 11.67
N PHE A 227 7.03 -12.17 10.43
CA PHE A 227 7.73 -13.40 10.04
C PHE A 227 9.26 -13.19 10.08
N PRO A 228 10.06 -14.16 10.61
CA PRO A 228 11.52 -14.02 10.70
C PRO A 228 12.16 -13.80 9.33
N THR A 229 12.90 -12.68 9.17
CA THR A 229 13.43 -12.24 7.88
C THR A 229 14.46 -13.23 7.31
N GLY A 230 15.42 -13.68 8.12
CA GLY A 230 16.43 -14.64 7.68
C GLY A 230 15.81 -15.94 7.20
N LYS A 231 14.80 -16.48 7.91
CA LYS A 231 14.09 -17.70 7.50
C LYS A 231 13.36 -17.51 6.16
N LYS A 232 12.74 -16.34 5.93
CA LYS A 232 12.08 -16.05 4.64
C LYS A 232 13.09 -16.03 3.49
N TRP A 233 14.24 -15.42 3.70
CA TRP A 233 15.31 -15.35 2.71
C TRP A 233 15.88 -16.75 2.40
N GLU A 234 16.12 -17.54 3.42
CA GLU A 234 16.58 -18.93 3.28
C GLU A 234 15.62 -19.77 2.45
N ILE A 235 14.31 -19.74 2.78
CA ILE A 235 13.27 -20.47 2.04
C ILE A 235 13.32 -20.13 0.55
N VAL A 236 13.32 -18.84 0.20
CA VAL A 236 13.32 -18.41 -1.22
C VAL A 236 14.65 -18.76 -1.90
N SER A 237 15.78 -18.65 -1.20
CA SER A 237 17.10 -18.97 -1.77
C SER A 237 17.24 -20.45 -2.18
N ASN A 238 16.54 -21.35 -1.48
CA ASN A 238 16.58 -22.80 -1.72
C ASN A 238 15.78 -23.25 -2.96
N TYR A 239 14.88 -22.44 -3.49
CA TYR A 239 14.21 -22.76 -4.76
C TYR A 239 15.17 -22.61 -5.94
N ASN A 240 14.98 -23.45 -6.95
CA ASN A 240 15.74 -23.41 -8.20
C ASN A 240 15.15 -22.42 -9.21
N GLY A 241 15.92 -22.05 -10.22
CA GLY A 241 15.48 -21.22 -11.33
C GLY A 241 15.58 -19.71 -11.10
N LYS A 242 14.86 -18.95 -11.94
CA LYS A 242 14.80 -17.49 -11.85
C LYS A 242 14.06 -17.08 -10.59
N LYS A 243 14.57 -16.05 -9.91
CA LYS A 243 13.97 -15.49 -8.70
C LYS A 243 13.83 -13.98 -8.81
N TYR A 244 12.87 -13.43 -8.08
CA TYR A 244 12.62 -12.00 -8.01
C TYR A 244 12.56 -11.52 -6.57
N VAL A 245 12.83 -10.24 -6.37
CA VAL A 245 12.49 -9.52 -5.13
C VAL A 245 11.30 -8.62 -5.43
N ALA A 246 10.30 -8.66 -4.58
CA ALA A 246 9.17 -7.74 -4.61
C ALA A 246 9.11 -6.97 -3.28
N VAL A 247 9.39 -5.67 -3.35
CA VAL A 247 9.33 -4.79 -2.20
C VAL A 247 7.93 -4.23 -2.05
N ASN A 248 7.35 -4.43 -0.88
CA ASN A 248 6.05 -3.90 -0.54
C ASN A 248 6.21 -2.51 0.08
N GLY A 249 5.95 -1.48 -0.72
CA GLY A 249 5.83 -0.08 -0.33
C GLY A 249 4.38 0.43 -0.39
N ASP A 250 3.39 -0.49 -0.41
CA ASP A 250 1.97 -0.17 -0.33
C ASP A 250 1.53 0.03 1.12
N GLU A 251 1.96 1.14 1.70
CA GLU A 251 1.69 1.53 3.09
C GLU A 251 0.30 2.14 3.23
N GLY A 252 -0.75 1.35 2.97
CA GLY A 252 -2.15 1.79 2.92
C GLY A 252 -2.91 1.74 4.25
N GLU A 253 -2.38 1.10 5.30
CA GLU A 253 -3.03 0.97 6.61
C GLU A 253 -3.25 2.33 7.26
N PRO A 254 -4.48 2.71 7.66
CA PRO A 254 -4.73 3.96 8.36
C PRO A 254 -3.87 4.14 9.61
N GLY A 255 -3.18 5.29 9.68
CA GLY A 255 -2.25 5.58 10.77
C GLY A 255 -0.79 5.24 10.46
N THR A 256 -0.50 4.51 9.36
CA THR A 256 0.87 4.11 9.02
C THR A 256 1.52 5.10 8.05
N PHE A 257 2.77 5.52 8.34
CA PHE A 257 3.55 6.44 7.49
C PHE A 257 5.08 6.33 7.71
N LYS A 258 5.54 5.22 8.28
CA LYS A 258 6.96 5.00 8.58
C LYS A 258 7.82 4.78 7.33
N ASP A 259 7.29 4.03 6.36
CA ASP A 259 8.00 3.72 5.11
C ASP A 259 8.18 4.98 4.27
N ARG A 260 7.14 5.83 4.18
CA ARG A 260 7.24 7.17 3.57
C ARG A 260 8.34 8.01 4.22
N SER A 261 8.37 8.06 5.54
CA SER A 261 9.35 8.86 6.29
C SER A 261 10.79 8.45 5.99
N TYR A 262 11.06 7.15 5.88
CA TYR A 262 12.38 6.64 5.50
C TYR A 262 12.77 7.03 4.08
N LEU A 263 11.84 6.93 3.13
CA LEU A 263 12.12 7.26 1.74
C LEU A 263 12.28 8.77 1.50
N GLU A 264 11.56 9.60 2.27
CA GLU A 264 11.71 11.05 2.23
C GLU A 264 12.98 11.55 2.93
N SER A 265 13.69 10.71 3.70
CA SER A 265 14.89 11.09 4.43
C SER A 265 16.17 10.38 3.97
N ASP A 266 16.15 9.06 3.81
CA ASP A 266 17.30 8.22 3.45
C ASP A 266 16.90 7.04 2.56
N PRO A 267 16.55 7.28 1.28
CA PRO A 267 16.11 6.25 0.35
C PRO A 267 17.18 5.21 0.05
N HIS A 268 18.46 5.60 0.07
CA HIS A 268 19.56 4.71 -0.31
C HIS A 268 19.82 3.61 0.70
N ARG A 269 19.53 3.82 1.98
CA ARG A 269 19.65 2.79 3.00
C ARG A 269 18.70 1.63 2.73
N PHE A 270 17.49 1.93 2.29
CA PHE A 270 16.53 0.94 1.81
C PHE A 270 17.00 0.29 0.49
N LEU A 271 17.43 1.09 -0.50
CA LEU A 271 17.88 0.58 -1.80
C LEU A 271 19.09 -0.35 -1.66
N GLU A 272 20.05 -0.05 -0.77
CA GLU A 272 21.15 -0.96 -0.45
C GLU A 272 20.67 -2.26 0.20
N GLY A 273 19.70 -2.19 1.13
CA GLY A 273 19.09 -3.38 1.73
C GLY A 273 18.37 -4.26 0.70
N ALA A 274 17.67 -3.66 -0.25
CA ALA A 274 17.02 -4.37 -1.36
C ALA A 274 18.06 -5.01 -2.31
N LEU A 275 19.17 -4.33 -2.55
CA LEU A 275 20.28 -4.85 -3.34
C LEU A 275 20.96 -6.05 -2.66
N ILE A 276 21.19 -5.97 -1.35
CA ILE A 276 21.70 -7.10 -0.54
C ILE A 276 20.76 -8.30 -0.62
N ALA A 277 19.46 -8.09 -0.47
CA ALA A 277 18.46 -9.14 -0.61
C ALA A 277 18.52 -9.81 -2.00
N SER A 278 18.66 -9.01 -3.05
CA SER A 278 18.76 -9.49 -4.42
C SER A 278 20.00 -10.36 -4.67
N TYR A 279 21.16 -9.96 -4.13
CA TYR A 279 22.40 -10.75 -4.21
C TYR A 279 22.29 -12.05 -3.42
N PHE A 280 21.66 -12.01 -2.25
CA PHE A 280 21.48 -13.19 -1.42
C PHE A 280 20.70 -14.30 -2.13
N ILE A 281 19.55 -13.98 -2.77
CA ILE A 281 18.74 -14.97 -3.48
C ILE A 281 19.13 -15.17 -4.94
N ASN A 282 20.10 -14.44 -5.50
CA ASN A 282 20.43 -14.34 -6.93
C ASN A 282 19.22 -13.91 -7.77
N ALA A 283 18.60 -12.80 -7.41
CA ALA A 283 17.43 -12.28 -8.10
C ALA A 283 17.77 -11.76 -9.51
N GLN A 284 16.83 -11.93 -10.43
CA GLN A 284 16.93 -11.36 -11.79
C GLN A 284 16.63 -9.86 -11.78
N LYS A 285 15.66 -9.42 -10.98
CA LYS A 285 15.21 -8.04 -10.85
C LYS A 285 14.59 -7.81 -9.47
N VAL A 286 14.50 -6.54 -9.10
CA VAL A 286 13.81 -6.06 -7.91
C VAL A 286 12.64 -5.19 -8.35
N TYR A 287 11.42 -5.56 -8.00
CA TYR A 287 10.22 -4.76 -8.19
C TYR A 287 9.91 -4.02 -6.90
N ILE A 288 9.76 -2.71 -6.98
CA ILE A 288 9.41 -1.84 -5.85
C ILE A 288 7.99 -1.34 -6.10
N TYR A 289 7.01 -1.92 -5.41
CA TYR A 289 5.62 -1.54 -5.51
C TYR A 289 5.34 -0.38 -4.55
N MET A 290 4.96 0.78 -5.11
CA MET A 290 4.70 2.00 -4.35
C MET A 290 3.26 2.44 -4.55
N ARG A 291 2.59 2.81 -3.46
CA ARG A 291 1.25 3.39 -3.55
C ARG A 291 1.26 4.74 -4.27
N ASP A 292 0.22 4.99 -5.06
CA ASP A 292 0.08 6.22 -5.86
C ASP A 292 -0.02 7.50 -5.01
N GLU A 293 -0.48 7.35 -3.77
CA GLU A 293 -0.60 8.44 -2.79
C GLU A 293 0.76 8.95 -2.28
N TYR A 294 1.88 8.41 -2.77
CA TYR A 294 3.22 8.88 -2.41
C TYR A 294 3.99 9.46 -3.61
N PRO A 295 3.45 10.50 -4.30
CA PRO A 295 4.08 11.04 -5.51
C PRO A 295 5.49 11.59 -5.26
N THR A 296 5.76 12.19 -4.11
CA THR A 296 7.09 12.64 -3.67
C THR A 296 8.08 11.49 -3.63
N VAL A 297 7.71 10.40 -2.96
CA VAL A 297 8.55 9.21 -2.79
C VAL A 297 8.83 8.52 -4.12
N ILE A 298 7.80 8.38 -4.97
CA ILE A 298 7.95 7.80 -6.31
C ILE A 298 8.98 8.61 -7.11
N LYS A 299 8.90 9.94 -7.07
CA LYS A 299 9.85 10.81 -7.77
C LYS A 299 11.27 10.66 -7.24
N ILE A 300 11.45 10.66 -5.91
CA ILE A 300 12.77 10.44 -5.28
C ILE A 300 13.35 9.09 -5.71
N LEU A 301 12.57 8.01 -5.66
CA LEU A 301 13.05 6.68 -6.04
C LEU A 301 13.45 6.61 -7.51
N LEU A 302 12.65 7.16 -8.42
CA LEU A 302 12.97 7.17 -9.85
C LEU A 302 14.25 7.97 -10.13
N ASP A 303 14.40 9.16 -9.52
CA ASP A 303 15.56 10.01 -9.70
C ASP A 303 16.84 9.34 -9.16
N GLU A 304 16.77 8.69 -7.98
CA GLU A 304 17.95 8.06 -7.38
C GLU A 304 18.29 6.71 -8.02
N ILE A 305 17.31 5.92 -8.47
CA ILE A 305 17.56 4.68 -9.24
C ILE A 305 18.25 5.01 -10.57
N ASN A 306 17.81 6.04 -11.29
CA ASN A 306 18.46 6.48 -12.52
C ASN A 306 19.94 6.84 -12.26
N LYS A 307 20.23 7.57 -11.17
CA LYS A 307 21.63 7.88 -10.80
C LYS A 307 22.45 6.63 -10.45
N MET A 308 21.84 5.63 -9.83
CA MET A 308 22.51 4.35 -9.54
C MET A 308 22.82 3.58 -10.83
N GLU A 309 21.97 3.65 -11.85
CA GLU A 309 22.22 3.09 -13.17
C GLU A 309 23.32 3.86 -13.92
N ASP A 310 23.27 5.19 -13.92
CA ASP A 310 24.28 6.06 -14.55
C ASP A 310 25.67 5.88 -13.95
N GLU A 311 25.76 5.62 -12.63
CA GLU A 311 27.00 5.33 -11.93
C GLU A 311 27.37 3.82 -11.92
N GLU A 312 26.66 2.99 -12.67
CA GLU A 312 26.89 1.54 -12.81
C GLU A 312 26.89 0.76 -11.47
N ILE A 313 26.21 1.29 -10.44
CA ILE A 313 26.00 0.59 -9.17
C ILE A 313 25.10 -0.61 -9.39
N ILE A 314 24.09 -0.45 -10.24
CA ILE A 314 23.15 -1.49 -10.68
C ILE A 314 23.07 -1.52 -12.22
N PRO A 315 22.77 -2.68 -12.82
CA PRO A 315 22.44 -2.75 -14.25
C PRO A 315 21.18 -1.96 -14.58
N LYS A 316 21.07 -1.49 -15.79
CA LYS A 316 19.85 -0.84 -16.30
C LYS A 316 18.63 -1.74 -16.12
N ASP A 317 17.52 -1.14 -15.71
CA ASP A 317 16.24 -1.84 -15.45
C ASP A 317 16.35 -2.98 -14.41
N PHE A 318 17.33 -2.93 -13.50
CA PHE A 318 17.44 -3.91 -12.43
C PHE A 318 16.45 -3.64 -11.29
N PHE A 319 16.28 -2.37 -10.90
CA PHE A 319 15.23 -1.91 -10.01
C PHE A 319 14.08 -1.32 -10.84
N ILE A 320 12.88 -1.84 -10.63
CA ILE A 320 11.68 -1.43 -11.35
C ILE A 320 10.66 -0.92 -10.34
N VAL A 321 10.37 0.37 -10.39
CA VAL A 321 9.28 0.95 -9.59
C VAL A 321 7.96 0.67 -10.30
N ARG A 322 7.02 0.07 -9.58
CA ARG A 322 5.63 -0.13 -9.99
C ARG A 322 4.72 0.76 -9.18
N ARG A 323 3.95 1.58 -9.86
CA ARG A 323 3.01 2.51 -9.25
C ARG A 323 1.68 1.83 -9.01
N GLY A 324 1.22 1.76 -7.74
CA GLY A 324 -0.14 1.36 -7.40
C GLY A 324 -1.18 2.36 -7.93
N ALA A 325 -2.45 2.08 -7.73
CA ALA A 325 -3.52 2.93 -8.26
C ALA A 325 -4.72 3.05 -7.29
N GLY A 326 -4.45 3.12 -5.97
CA GLY A 326 -5.48 3.28 -4.94
C GLY A 326 -6.26 2.00 -4.69
N ALA A 327 -5.60 0.99 -4.10
CA ALA A 327 -6.24 -0.23 -3.62
C ALA A 327 -5.41 -0.79 -2.46
N TYR A 328 -5.88 -0.60 -1.23
CA TYR A 328 -5.23 -1.09 0.00
C TYR A 328 -4.92 -2.59 -0.04
N ILE A 329 -5.78 -3.38 -0.70
CA ILE A 329 -5.59 -4.82 -0.82
C ILE A 329 -4.25 -5.19 -1.49
N CYS A 330 -3.65 -4.32 -2.29
CA CYS A 330 -2.35 -4.55 -2.91
C CYS A 330 -1.19 -4.57 -1.90
N GLY A 331 -1.42 -4.17 -0.64
CA GLY A 331 -0.52 -4.43 0.48
C GLY A 331 -0.45 -5.91 0.90
N GLU A 332 -1.45 -6.74 0.53
CA GLU A 332 -1.37 -8.19 0.68
C GLU A 332 -0.40 -8.77 -0.37
N GLU A 333 0.55 -9.64 0.05
CA GLU A 333 1.68 -10.01 -0.81
C GLU A 333 1.29 -10.64 -2.15
N SER A 334 0.23 -11.47 -2.20
CA SER A 334 -0.20 -12.10 -3.44
C SER A 334 -1.02 -11.15 -4.34
N ALA A 335 -1.79 -10.25 -3.76
CA ALA A 335 -2.49 -9.19 -4.48
C ALA A 335 -1.50 -8.18 -5.09
N MET A 336 -0.43 -7.84 -4.37
CA MET A 336 0.67 -7.04 -4.91
C MET A 336 1.31 -7.71 -6.15
N ILE A 337 1.54 -9.01 -6.10
CA ILE A 337 2.08 -9.77 -7.24
C ILE A 337 1.13 -9.68 -8.44
N GLU A 338 -0.18 -9.89 -8.25
CA GLU A 338 -1.17 -9.75 -9.33
C GLU A 338 -1.15 -8.34 -9.92
N SER A 339 -1.04 -7.31 -9.08
CA SER A 339 -0.96 -5.91 -9.51
C SER A 339 0.31 -5.62 -10.31
N ILE A 340 1.48 -6.07 -9.85
CA ILE A 340 2.76 -5.94 -10.60
C ILE A 340 2.67 -6.63 -11.98
N GLU A 341 1.90 -7.71 -12.09
CA GLU A 341 1.63 -8.40 -13.36
C GLU A 341 0.55 -7.71 -14.23
N GLY A 342 0.12 -6.50 -13.88
CA GLY A 342 -0.85 -5.69 -14.63
C GLY A 342 -2.28 -6.20 -14.56
N LYS A 343 -2.66 -6.89 -13.48
CA LYS A 343 -3.97 -7.47 -13.23
C LYS A 343 -4.69 -6.75 -12.10
N ARG A 344 -5.95 -7.14 -11.83
CA ARG A 344 -6.61 -6.76 -10.58
C ARG A 344 -5.83 -7.32 -9.38
N GLY A 345 -5.59 -6.52 -8.36
CA GLY A 345 -4.90 -6.92 -7.14
C GLY A 345 -5.75 -7.84 -6.25
N LEU A 346 -6.04 -9.04 -6.73
CA LEU A 346 -6.85 -10.01 -5.99
C LEU A 346 -5.96 -11.01 -5.24
N PRO A 347 -6.18 -11.22 -3.93
CA PRO A 347 -5.45 -12.23 -3.16
C PRO A 347 -5.57 -13.63 -3.75
N ARG A 348 -4.46 -14.37 -3.78
CA ARG A 348 -4.40 -15.78 -4.19
C ARG A 348 -4.75 -16.71 -3.03
N HIS A 349 -5.33 -17.86 -3.34
CA HIS A 349 -5.42 -18.95 -2.37
C HIS A 349 -4.04 -19.53 -2.07
N ARG A 350 -3.82 -19.93 -0.84
CA ARG A 350 -2.57 -20.55 -0.36
C ARG A 350 -2.83 -21.98 0.14
N PRO A 351 -1.96 -22.98 -0.15
CA PRO A 351 -0.82 -22.95 -1.05
C PRO A 351 -1.21 -22.86 -2.54
N PRO A 352 -0.27 -22.49 -3.48
CA PRO A 352 1.15 -22.20 -3.25
C PRO A 352 1.39 -20.83 -2.63
N TYR A 353 2.52 -20.67 -1.93
CA TYR A 353 2.95 -19.38 -1.38
C TYR A 353 3.74 -18.58 -2.43
N VAL A 354 3.77 -17.24 -2.28
CA VAL A 354 4.53 -16.33 -3.17
C VAL A 354 6.03 -16.67 -3.19
N ALA A 355 6.56 -17.19 -2.08
CA ALA A 355 7.94 -17.66 -2.00
C ALA A 355 8.25 -18.77 -3.01
N GLU A 356 7.27 -19.59 -3.39
CA GLU A 356 7.36 -20.68 -4.35
C GLU A 356 6.90 -20.26 -5.75
N ILE A 357 5.70 -19.66 -5.84
CA ILE A 357 5.06 -19.23 -7.09
C ILE A 357 4.63 -17.75 -6.93
N GLY A 358 5.54 -16.84 -7.20
CA GLY A 358 5.32 -15.39 -7.13
C GLY A 358 5.26 -14.74 -8.51
N LEU A 359 6.08 -13.70 -8.72
CA LEU A 359 6.14 -12.93 -9.97
C LEU A 359 6.44 -13.84 -11.17
N PHE A 360 5.59 -13.75 -12.18
CA PHE A 360 5.72 -14.49 -13.44
C PHE A 360 5.86 -16.00 -13.25
N GLY A 361 5.23 -16.54 -12.19
CA GLY A 361 5.30 -17.95 -11.84
C GLY A 361 6.63 -18.39 -11.23
N CYS A 362 7.49 -17.47 -10.82
CA CYS A 362 8.81 -17.75 -10.27
C CYS A 362 8.86 -17.52 -8.75
N PRO A 363 9.77 -18.20 -8.02
CA PRO A 363 10.02 -17.92 -6.62
C PRO A 363 10.31 -16.44 -6.38
N THR A 364 9.61 -15.84 -5.42
CA THR A 364 9.71 -14.40 -5.17
C THR A 364 9.87 -14.11 -3.69
N LEU A 365 10.91 -13.33 -3.37
CA LEU A 365 11.11 -12.80 -2.03
C LEU A 365 10.33 -11.51 -1.86
N THR A 366 9.29 -11.54 -1.05
CA THR A 366 8.54 -10.34 -0.68
C THR A 366 9.02 -9.81 0.67
N ASN A 367 9.36 -8.54 0.75
CA ASN A 367 9.66 -7.85 2.00
C ASN A 367 8.98 -6.48 2.04
N ASN A 368 8.55 -6.07 3.24
CA ASN A 368 8.21 -4.67 3.50
C ASN A 368 9.47 -3.80 3.42
N LEU A 369 9.29 -2.53 3.09
CA LEU A 369 10.36 -1.55 2.90
C LEU A 369 11.21 -1.36 4.15
N GLU A 370 10.61 -1.11 5.33
CA GLU A 370 11.34 -0.95 6.60
C GLU A 370 12.18 -2.18 6.94
N THR A 371 11.71 -3.38 6.62
CA THR A 371 12.49 -4.61 6.85
C THR A 371 13.84 -4.52 6.15
N LEU A 372 13.85 -4.10 4.89
CA LEU A 372 15.07 -3.97 4.09
C LEU A 372 15.94 -2.79 4.55
N PHE A 373 15.34 -1.73 5.06
CA PHE A 373 16.05 -0.57 5.58
C PHE A 373 17.02 -0.92 6.73
N TRP A 374 16.69 -1.90 7.56
CA TRP A 374 17.55 -2.33 8.67
C TRP A 374 18.66 -3.32 8.29
N VAL A 375 18.54 -3.99 7.13
CA VAL A 375 19.44 -5.09 6.72
C VAL A 375 20.91 -4.65 6.66
N ARG A 376 21.19 -3.53 5.98
CA ARG A 376 22.57 -3.03 5.85
C ARG A 376 23.23 -2.80 7.21
N ASP A 377 22.56 -2.12 8.12
CA ASP A 377 23.11 -1.78 9.43
C ASP A 377 23.34 -3.01 10.31
N ILE A 378 22.45 -4.00 10.23
CA ILE A 378 22.60 -5.27 10.96
C ILE A 378 23.87 -5.99 10.50
N ILE A 379 24.15 -6.02 9.20
CA ILE A 379 25.35 -6.69 8.66
C ILE A 379 26.60 -5.89 8.98
N GLU A 380 26.55 -4.56 8.88
CA GLU A 380 27.71 -3.67 9.13
C GLU A 380 28.09 -3.62 10.61
N LYS A 381 27.10 -3.41 11.49
CA LYS A 381 27.32 -3.17 12.93
C LYS A 381 27.28 -4.45 13.77
N GLY A 382 26.87 -5.56 13.12
CA GLY A 382 26.71 -6.86 13.75
C GLY A 382 25.30 -7.09 14.33
N PRO A 383 24.86 -8.36 14.42
CA PRO A 383 23.49 -8.71 14.81
C PRO A 383 23.16 -8.30 16.25
N LYS A 384 24.12 -8.35 17.17
CA LYS A 384 23.92 -7.97 18.57
C LYS A 384 23.56 -6.49 18.70
N TRP A 385 24.18 -5.62 17.88
CA TRP A 385 23.85 -4.20 17.86
C TRP A 385 22.35 -3.94 17.70
N PHE A 386 21.69 -4.73 16.86
CA PHE A 386 20.23 -4.62 16.66
C PHE A 386 19.47 -5.36 17.76
N ALA A 387 19.84 -6.62 18.07
CA ALA A 387 19.12 -7.47 19.01
C ALA A 387 19.02 -6.88 20.42
N GLU A 388 20.08 -6.22 20.89
CA GLU A 388 20.16 -5.64 22.24
C GLU A 388 19.35 -4.33 22.41
N LYS A 389 18.72 -3.83 21.35
CA LYS A 389 17.91 -2.61 21.38
C LYS A 389 16.47 -2.84 21.83
N GLY A 390 16.02 -4.08 21.92
CA GLY A 390 14.69 -4.41 22.41
C GLY A 390 14.55 -4.31 23.92
N SER A 391 13.31 -4.29 24.39
CA SER A 391 12.92 -4.28 25.80
C SER A 391 11.94 -5.42 26.09
N ASN A 392 11.74 -5.72 27.38
CA ASN A 392 10.80 -6.75 27.85
C ASN A 392 10.98 -8.12 27.14
N GLY A 393 12.27 -8.53 26.93
CA GLY A 393 12.61 -9.81 26.29
C GLY A 393 12.49 -9.82 24.75
N ASN A 394 12.13 -8.71 24.13
CA ASN A 394 12.04 -8.58 22.68
C ASN A 394 13.37 -8.09 22.07
N LYS A 395 13.51 -8.22 20.75
CA LYS A 395 14.76 -7.86 20.04
C LYS A 395 14.52 -6.74 19.02
N GLY A 396 15.47 -5.80 18.98
CA GLY A 396 15.55 -4.77 17.94
C GLY A 396 14.62 -3.59 18.16
N PHE A 397 14.42 -2.85 17.08
CA PHE A 397 13.56 -1.66 17.05
C PHE A 397 12.24 -1.92 16.33
N HIS A 398 11.26 -1.10 16.64
CA HIS A 398 10.11 -0.81 15.79
C HIS A 398 10.09 0.67 15.43
N SER A 399 9.60 0.96 14.23
CA SER A 399 9.31 2.32 13.78
C SER A 399 7.81 2.54 13.94
N PHE A 400 7.44 3.12 15.09
CA PHE A 400 6.04 3.43 15.38
C PHE A 400 5.61 4.68 14.64
N SER A 401 4.57 4.56 13.81
CA SER A 401 3.88 5.70 13.23
C SER A 401 2.88 6.24 14.27
N VAL A 402 3.28 7.24 15.06
CA VAL A 402 2.45 7.75 16.15
C VAL A 402 1.65 8.97 15.69
N SER A 403 0.34 8.94 15.92
CA SER A 403 -0.59 10.03 15.60
C SER A 403 -1.73 10.10 16.63
N GLY A 404 -2.69 11.00 16.43
CA GLY A 404 -3.78 11.23 17.37
C GLY A 404 -3.44 12.27 18.43
N ARG A 405 -3.86 12.05 19.68
CA ARG A 405 -3.88 13.05 20.74
C ARG A 405 -2.57 13.14 21.56
N VAL A 406 -1.43 13.17 20.89
CA VAL A 406 -0.10 13.37 21.49
C VAL A 406 0.49 14.73 21.11
N LYS A 407 1.41 15.26 21.94
CA LYS A 407 2.07 16.56 21.65
C LYS A 407 2.99 16.52 20.45
N ASN A 408 3.74 15.44 20.31
CA ASN A 408 4.75 15.28 19.27
C ASN A 408 4.47 14.02 18.44
N PRO A 409 3.52 14.04 17.48
CA PRO A 409 3.28 12.93 16.57
C PRO A 409 4.42 12.78 15.57
N GLY A 410 4.60 11.57 15.01
CA GLY A 410 5.65 11.29 14.03
C GLY A 410 6.11 9.85 14.05
N VAL A 411 7.12 9.53 13.23
CA VAL A 411 7.76 8.21 13.28
C VAL A 411 8.73 8.16 14.45
N LYS A 412 8.50 7.23 15.37
CA LYS A 412 9.29 7.02 16.59
C LYS A 412 10.01 5.69 16.49
N VAL A 413 11.34 5.73 16.35
CA VAL A 413 12.17 4.52 16.40
C VAL A 413 12.43 4.21 17.87
N ALA A 414 11.76 3.18 18.38
CA ALA A 414 11.80 2.80 19.78
C ALA A 414 12.06 1.29 19.95
N PRO A 415 12.46 0.83 21.14
CA PRO A 415 12.69 -0.57 21.44
C PRO A 415 11.46 -1.44 21.11
N ALA A 416 11.66 -2.58 20.45
CA ALA A 416 10.62 -3.60 20.36
C ALA A 416 10.23 -4.06 21.77
N GLY A 417 8.92 -4.12 22.07
CA GLY A 417 8.42 -4.42 23.41
C GLY A 417 8.28 -3.21 24.35
N ILE A 418 8.44 -1.97 23.86
CA ILE A 418 8.06 -0.76 24.60
C ILE A 418 6.56 -0.77 24.89
N THR A 419 6.13 -0.16 26.00
CA THR A 419 4.70 0.02 26.30
C THR A 419 4.15 1.29 25.68
N ILE A 420 2.81 1.38 25.51
CA ILE A 420 2.20 2.61 25.00
C ILE A 420 2.43 3.80 25.93
N GLN A 421 2.44 3.57 27.26
CA GLN A 421 2.71 4.65 28.20
C GLN A 421 4.12 5.23 28.00
N GLN A 422 5.13 4.37 27.90
CA GLN A 422 6.50 4.80 27.61
C GLN A 422 6.61 5.52 26.25
N LEU A 423 5.91 5.02 25.24
CA LEU A 423 5.93 5.64 23.90
C LEU A 423 5.34 7.06 23.93
N ILE A 424 4.24 7.25 24.69
CA ILE A 424 3.62 8.58 24.85
C ILE A 424 4.56 9.52 25.64
N ASP A 425 5.08 9.06 26.77
CA ASP A 425 5.83 9.93 27.69
C ASP A 425 7.25 10.25 27.21
N GLU A 426 7.99 9.23 26.72
CA GLU A 426 9.41 9.35 26.40
C GLU A 426 9.66 9.80 24.95
N TYR A 427 8.72 9.49 24.02
CA TYR A 427 8.92 9.74 22.59
C TYR A 427 7.96 10.78 22.00
N CYS A 428 6.83 11.05 22.68
CA CYS A 428 5.80 11.95 22.16
C CYS A 428 5.54 13.17 23.06
N ASP A 429 6.37 13.43 24.07
CA ASP A 429 6.27 14.56 24.99
C ASP A 429 4.92 14.60 25.75
N GLY A 430 4.27 13.45 25.91
CA GLY A 430 2.99 13.30 26.59
C GLY A 430 1.76 13.50 25.71
N MET A 431 0.60 13.53 26.36
CA MET A 431 -0.69 13.82 25.72
C MET A 431 -0.79 15.27 25.27
N ALA A 432 -1.54 15.53 24.21
CA ALA A 432 -1.85 16.89 23.77
C ALA A 432 -2.56 17.69 24.89
N ASP A 433 -2.36 19.00 24.94
CA ASP A 433 -2.90 19.84 25.98
C ASP A 433 -4.43 19.78 26.05
N GLY A 434 -4.98 19.59 27.25
CA GLY A 434 -6.41 19.44 27.47
C GLY A 434 -7.00 18.07 27.15
N HIS A 435 -6.15 17.08 26.84
CA HIS A 435 -6.57 15.71 26.52
C HIS A 435 -6.11 14.71 27.60
N THR A 436 -6.99 13.82 28.01
CA THR A 436 -6.69 12.70 28.92
C THR A 436 -6.63 11.39 28.12
N PHE A 437 -5.63 10.56 28.37
CA PHE A 437 -5.46 9.28 27.68
C PHE A 437 -6.64 8.34 27.98
N LYS A 438 -7.33 7.88 26.93
CA LYS A 438 -8.51 7.00 27.04
C LYS A 438 -8.31 5.64 26.39
N GLY A 439 -7.60 5.60 25.27
CA GLY A 439 -7.36 4.36 24.54
C GLY A 439 -6.42 4.55 23.36
N TYR A 440 -6.09 3.47 22.68
CA TYR A 440 -5.16 3.51 21.55
C TYR A 440 -5.35 2.35 20.58
N LEU A 441 -4.97 2.55 19.34
CA LEU A 441 -4.77 1.50 18.36
C LEU A 441 -3.29 1.09 18.45
N PRO A 442 -2.95 -0.18 18.73
CA PRO A 442 -1.55 -0.61 18.82
C PRO A 442 -0.90 -0.86 17.46
N GLY A 443 -1.70 -1.11 16.41
CA GLY A 443 -1.21 -1.61 15.13
C GLY A 443 -2.00 -1.18 13.90
N GLY A 444 -2.62 -0.02 13.92
CA GLY A 444 -3.46 0.49 12.84
C GLY A 444 -4.89 -0.02 12.87
N ALA A 445 -5.63 0.19 11.79
CA ALA A 445 -7.04 -0.12 11.70
C ALA A 445 -7.37 -1.60 11.97
N SER A 446 -6.51 -2.52 11.50
CA SER A 446 -6.67 -3.95 11.70
C SER A 446 -6.28 -4.43 13.11
N GLY A 447 -5.49 -3.63 13.85
CA GLY A 447 -4.87 -4.01 15.11
C GLY A 447 -5.79 -4.04 16.33
N GLY A 448 -7.05 -3.58 16.19
CA GLY A 448 -7.98 -3.42 17.32
C GLY A 448 -7.76 -2.15 18.13
N ILE A 449 -8.53 -1.99 19.24
CA ILE A 449 -8.49 -0.81 20.12
C ILE A 449 -8.35 -1.27 21.56
N LEU A 450 -7.38 -0.73 22.30
CA LEU A 450 -7.15 -1.02 23.72
C LEU A 450 -7.48 0.20 24.59
N PRO A 451 -8.01 -0.02 25.80
CA PRO A 451 -8.25 1.05 26.76
C PRO A 451 -6.96 1.50 27.44
N ALA A 452 -6.91 2.72 27.94
CA ALA A 452 -5.79 3.26 28.70
C ALA A 452 -5.40 2.43 29.95
N THR A 453 -6.34 1.64 30.49
CA THR A 453 -6.06 0.70 31.60
C THR A 453 -5.15 -0.46 31.21
N MET A 454 -4.87 -0.65 29.91
CA MET A 454 -3.96 -1.64 29.35
C MET A 454 -2.73 -0.96 28.75
N ASN A 455 -2.17 0.02 29.42
CA ASN A 455 -1.07 0.85 28.94
C ASN A 455 0.32 0.25 29.16
N ASP A 456 0.42 -0.88 29.83
CA ASP A 456 1.64 -1.59 30.20
C ASP A 456 1.94 -2.81 29.31
N ILE A 457 1.09 -3.09 28.32
CA ILE A 457 1.27 -4.22 27.39
C ILE A 457 2.48 -3.96 26.48
N PRO A 458 3.45 -4.92 26.39
CA PRO A 458 4.57 -4.82 25.47
C PRO A 458 4.15 -4.84 23.98
N LEU A 459 4.55 -3.82 23.24
CA LEU A 459 4.25 -3.67 21.81
C LEU A 459 5.30 -4.40 20.97
N ASP A 460 5.02 -5.66 20.59
CA ASP A 460 5.84 -6.47 19.67
C ASP A 460 5.02 -7.50 18.90
N TYR A 461 5.60 -8.03 17.83
CA TYR A 461 5.04 -9.14 17.06
C TYR A 461 4.99 -10.43 17.91
N GLY A 462 3.82 -11.02 18.00
CA GLY A 462 3.62 -12.24 18.79
C GLY A 462 3.54 -12.00 20.31
N SER A 463 3.34 -10.75 20.75
CA SER A 463 3.00 -10.45 22.14
C SER A 463 1.72 -11.22 22.51
N LYS A 464 1.86 -12.10 23.49
CA LYS A 464 0.73 -12.92 23.97
C LYS A 464 -0.33 -12.03 24.59
N GLU A 465 0.08 -11.02 25.32
CA GLU A 465 -0.80 -10.06 25.99
C GLU A 465 -1.65 -9.28 24.99
N LEU A 466 -1.07 -8.86 23.86
CA LEU A 466 -1.83 -8.23 22.77
C LEU A 466 -2.85 -9.21 22.15
N MET A 467 -2.43 -10.45 21.90
CA MET A 467 -3.30 -11.46 21.29
C MET A 467 -4.44 -11.87 22.26
N ASP A 468 -4.17 -12.04 23.52
CA ASP A 468 -5.18 -12.35 24.56
C ASP A 468 -6.18 -11.17 24.73
N ALA A 469 -5.70 -9.95 24.47
CA ALA A 469 -6.56 -8.77 24.41
C ALA A 469 -7.41 -8.67 23.13
N GLY A 470 -7.16 -9.51 22.12
CA GLY A 470 -7.81 -9.48 20.80
C GLY A 470 -7.20 -8.44 19.86
N CYS A 471 -5.95 -8.07 20.09
CA CYS A 471 -5.21 -7.06 19.32
C CYS A 471 -3.87 -7.58 18.83
N PHE A 472 -3.21 -6.84 17.93
CA PHE A 472 -1.86 -7.15 17.46
C PHE A 472 -1.14 -5.89 16.97
N LEU A 473 0.19 -5.96 16.90
CA LEU A 473 1.02 -4.82 16.52
C LEU A 473 0.85 -4.37 15.05
N GLY A 474 0.54 -5.30 14.15
CA GLY A 474 0.30 -4.97 12.74
C GLY A 474 1.44 -4.18 12.11
N SER A 475 1.11 -3.04 11.53
CA SER A 475 2.06 -2.12 10.89
C SER A 475 2.81 -1.19 11.88
N ALA A 476 2.63 -1.37 13.18
CA ALA A 476 3.11 -0.46 14.23
C ALA A 476 2.56 0.99 14.08
N ALA A 477 1.38 1.14 13.52
CA ALA A 477 0.65 2.40 13.50
C ALA A 477 -0.07 2.60 14.83
N VAL A 478 0.38 3.57 15.61
CA VAL A 478 -0.20 3.87 16.91
C VAL A 478 -1.04 5.15 16.81
N VAL A 479 -2.35 5.01 17.04
CA VAL A 479 -3.24 6.18 17.11
C VAL A 479 -3.69 6.33 18.57
N VAL A 480 -3.28 7.42 19.21
CA VAL A 480 -3.61 7.72 20.60
C VAL A 480 -4.92 8.49 20.67
N LEU A 481 -5.87 8.01 21.49
CA LEU A 481 -7.21 8.52 21.64
C LEU A 481 -7.41 9.11 23.05
N SER A 482 -8.26 10.11 23.17
CA SER A 482 -8.52 10.81 24.42
C SER A 482 -9.98 10.71 24.87
N ASP A 483 -10.25 11.26 26.02
CA ASP A 483 -11.58 11.45 26.61
C ASP A 483 -12.55 12.23 25.71
N HIS A 484 -12.03 13.02 24.75
CA HIS A 484 -12.85 13.73 23.77
C HIS A 484 -13.30 12.83 22.59
N ASP A 485 -12.76 11.64 22.45
CA ASP A 485 -13.02 10.76 21.30
C ASP A 485 -14.06 9.69 21.68
N ASN A 486 -15.08 9.51 20.85
CA ASN A 486 -16.11 8.48 21.02
C ASN A 486 -15.67 7.18 20.35
N MET A 487 -15.59 6.07 21.10
CA MET A 487 -15.08 4.80 20.59
C MET A 487 -16.04 4.12 19.60
N LYS A 488 -17.35 4.39 19.69
CA LYS A 488 -18.34 3.95 18.70
C LYS A 488 -18.03 4.56 17.33
N ASP A 489 -17.76 5.87 17.28
CA ASP A 489 -17.46 6.60 16.05
C ASP A 489 -16.10 6.19 15.48
N VAL A 490 -15.10 6.00 16.36
CA VAL A 490 -13.78 5.47 15.99
C VAL A 490 -13.91 4.12 15.29
N ALA A 491 -14.61 3.17 15.88
CA ALA A 491 -14.79 1.85 15.29
C ALA A 491 -15.58 1.92 13.96
N LEU A 492 -16.59 2.78 13.87
CA LEU A 492 -17.36 2.96 12.65
C LEU A 492 -16.50 3.55 11.50
N ASN A 493 -15.63 4.54 11.77
CA ASN A 493 -14.70 5.06 10.79
C ASN A 493 -13.78 3.96 10.23
N LEU A 494 -13.22 3.13 11.14
CA LEU A 494 -12.34 2.03 10.74
C LEU A 494 -13.07 0.95 9.94
N LEU A 495 -14.32 0.63 10.28
CA LEU A 495 -15.13 -0.35 9.51
C LEU A 495 -15.49 0.18 8.12
N LYS A 496 -15.80 1.46 7.97
CA LYS A 496 -16.04 2.10 6.67
C LYS A 496 -14.81 1.98 5.77
N PHE A 497 -13.61 2.18 6.33
CA PHE A 497 -12.37 1.95 5.58
C PHE A 497 -12.29 0.52 5.03
N PHE A 498 -12.61 -0.51 5.84
CA PHE A 498 -12.59 -1.90 5.37
C PHE A 498 -13.71 -2.22 4.36
N GLU A 499 -14.88 -1.57 4.48
CA GLU A 499 -15.95 -1.66 3.49
C GLU A 499 -15.49 -1.13 2.13
N GLU A 500 -14.89 0.06 2.09
CA GLU A 500 -14.43 0.73 0.87
C GLU A 500 -13.25 0.01 0.22
N GLU A 501 -12.34 -0.54 1.02
CA GLU A 501 -11.14 -1.23 0.53
C GLU A 501 -11.32 -2.73 0.29
N SER A 502 -12.53 -3.25 0.47
CA SER A 502 -12.84 -4.63 0.13
C SER A 502 -12.69 -4.86 -1.38
N CYS A 503 -11.80 -5.79 -1.77
CA CYS A 503 -11.62 -6.14 -3.19
C CYS A 503 -12.82 -6.85 -3.83
N GLY A 504 -13.83 -7.21 -3.04
CA GLY A 504 -15.05 -7.86 -3.48
C GLY A 504 -14.93 -9.36 -3.84
N GLN A 505 -13.75 -9.97 -3.73
CA GLN A 505 -13.51 -11.35 -4.16
C GLN A 505 -14.31 -12.37 -3.34
N CYS A 506 -14.22 -12.32 -2.01
CA CYS A 506 -14.90 -13.28 -1.15
C CYS A 506 -16.15 -12.70 -0.49
N THR A 507 -17.23 -13.51 -0.45
CA THR A 507 -18.52 -13.11 0.10
C THR A 507 -18.46 -12.69 1.58
N PRO A 508 -17.73 -13.40 2.48
CA PRO A 508 -17.68 -13.00 3.88
C PRO A 508 -17.20 -11.55 4.08
N CYS A 509 -16.13 -11.15 3.41
CA CYS A 509 -15.62 -9.78 3.45
C CYS A 509 -16.57 -8.80 2.74
N ARG A 510 -16.87 -9.00 1.45
CA ARG A 510 -17.68 -8.09 0.64
C ARG A 510 -19.04 -7.76 1.27
N SER A 511 -19.79 -8.80 1.65
CA SER A 511 -21.13 -8.62 2.23
C SER A 511 -21.09 -8.39 3.75
N GLY A 512 -20.07 -8.90 4.42
CA GLY A 512 -19.89 -8.75 5.86
C GLY A 512 -19.57 -7.31 6.25
N THR A 513 -18.60 -6.67 5.59
CA THR A 513 -18.23 -5.27 5.88
C THR A 513 -19.41 -4.33 5.65
N GLU A 514 -20.10 -4.44 4.49
CA GLU A 514 -21.27 -3.63 4.16
C GLU A 514 -22.38 -3.77 5.22
N LYS A 515 -22.72 -5.01 5.60
CA LYS A 515 -23.77 -5.26 6.61
C LYS A 515 -23.37 -4.77 7.99
N THR A 516 -22.11 -4.96 8.37
CA THR A 516 -21.58 -4.52 9.66
C THR A 516 -21.65 -3.00 9.77
N VAL A 517 -21.17 -2.26 8.74
CA VAL A 517 -21.26 -0.79 8.71
C VAL A 517 -22.70 -0.32 8.82
N LYS A 518 -23.64 -0.91 8.08
CA LYS A 518 -25.08 -0.56 8.17
C LYS A 518 -25.62 -0.74 9.58
N LEU A 519 -25.32 -1.86 10.24
CA LEU A 519 -25.76 -2.10 11.63
C LEU A 519 -25.11 -1.14 12.63
N MET A 520 -23.83 -0.77 12.42
CA MET A 520 -23.14 0.19 13.27
C MET A 520 -23.61 1.64 13.09
N GLN A 521 -24.22 1.98 11.96
CA GLN A 521 -24.83 3.29 11.73
C GLN A 521 -26.18 3.46 12.43
N GLU A 522 -26.81 2.35 12.87
CA GLU A 522 -28.04 2.41 13.63
C GLU A 522 -27.79 3.02 15.03
N LYS A 523 -28.83 3.64 15.60
CA LYS A 523 -28.75 4.26 16.92
C LYS A 523 -28.39 3.21 17.99
N ASN A 524 -29.09 2.09 17.96
CA ASN A 524 -28.86 0.94 18.83
C ASN A 524 -28.18 -0.17 18.05
N TRP A 525 -27.19 -0.81 18.65
CA TRP A 525 -26.47 -1.90 18.01
C TRP A 525 -27.06 -3.26 18.37
N ASN A 526 -27.30 -4.09 17.36
CA ASN A 526 -27.64 -5.49 17.57
C ASN A 526 -26.38 -6.32 17.80
N LYS A 527 -26.07 -6.53 19.07
CA LYS A 527 -24.81 -7.14 19.52
C LYS A 527 -24.62 -8.57 18.99
N GLU A 528 -25.68 -9.37 18.93
CA GLU A 528 -25.61 -10.75 18.45
C GLU A 528 -25.29 -10.80 16.96
N LYS A 529 -26.02 -10.05 16.14
CA LYS A 529 -25.76 -9.99 14.68
C LYS A 529 -24.37 -9.48 14.35
N LEU A 530 -23.86 -8.47 15.09
CA LEU A 530 -22.52 -7.95 14.91
C LEU A 530 -21.44 -8.98 15.24
N LYS A 531 -21.65 -9.80 16.29
CA LYS A 531 -20.76 -10.91 16.63
C LYS A 531 -20.77 -12.00 15.58
N ASP A 532 -21.95 -12.42 15.09
CA ASP A 532 -22.07 -13.45 14.05
C ASP A 532 -21.36 -13.02 12.77
N LEU A 533 -21.53 -11.76 12.34
CA LEU A 533 -20.83 -11.22 11.17
C LEU A 533 -19.31 -11.20 11.39
N SER A 534 -18.86 -10.80 12.59
CA SER A 534 -17.43 -10.77 12.94
C SER A 534 -16.81 -12.17 12.86
N GLU A 535 -17.51 -13.18 13.40
CA GLU A 535 -17.03 -14.57 13.38
C GLU A 535 -16.94 -15.12 11.95
N VAL A 536 -17.98 -14.93 11.14
CA VAL A 536 -17.99 -15.37 9.74
C VAL A 536 -16.89 -14.69 8.94
N MET A 537 -16.67 -13.39 9.12
CA MET A 537 -15.60 -12.66 8.43
C MET A 537 -14.22 -13.16 8.84
N ALA A 538 -13.98 -13.35 10.13
CA ALA A 538 -12.71 -13.82 10.66
C ALA A 538 -12.35 -15.24 10.18
N GLN A 539 -13.35 -16.15 10.12
CA GLN A 539 -13.10 -17.55 9.79
C GLN A 539 -13.13 -17.86 8.30
N ALA A 540 -13.92 -17.14 7.50
CA ALA A 540 -14.20 -17.51 6.13
C ALA A 540 -13.67 -16.54 5.07
N SER A 541 -13.05 -15.41 5.45
CA SER A 541 -12.40 -14.50 4.49
C SER A 541 -11.08 -15.07 3.97
N ILE A 542 -10.76 -14.82 2.70
CA ILE A 542 -9.56 -15.35 2.03
C ILE A 542 -8.27 -14.74 2.61
N CYS A 543 -8.28 -13.45 2.95
CA CYS A 543 -7.08 -12.70 3.35
C CYS A 543 -7.26 -11.94 4.66
N GLY A 544 -6.14 -11.42 5.18
CA GLY A 544 -6.09 -10.67 6.43
C GLY A 544 -6.99 -9.45 6.50
N LEU A 545 -7.32 -8.79 5.34
CA LEU A 545 -8.24 -7.66 5.32
C LEU A 545 -9.59 -8.05 5.91
N GLY A 546 -10.26 -9.05 5.32
CA GLY A 546 -11.57 -9.48 5.81
C GLY A 546 -11.51 -10.16 7.18
N GLN A 547 -10.43 -10.89 7.49
CA GLN A 547 -10.25 -11.57 8.76
C GLN A 547 -10.11 -10.61 9.94
N ALA A 548 -9.49 -9.45 9.73
CA ALA A 548 -9.21 -8.47 10.77
C ALA A 548 -10.14 -7.25 10.78
N ALA A 549 -10.99 -7.09 9.77
CA ALA A 549 -11.84 -5.92 9.58
C ALA A 549 -12.70 -5.59 10.81
N THR A 550 -13.17 -6.58 11.55
CA THR A 550 -14.04 -6.40 12.71
C THR A 550 -13.29 -6.32 14.05
N ASN A 551 -11.97 -6.34 14.08
CA ASN A 551 -11.21 -6.21 15.32
C ASN A 551 -11.51 -4.92 16.10
N PRO A 552 -11.63 -3.73 15.46
CA PRO A 552 -12.04 -2.51 16.14
C PRO A 552 -13.43 -2.62 16.79
N LEU A 553 -14.39 -3.19 16.06
CA LEU A 553 -15.73 -3.44 16.55
C LEU A 553 -15.70 -4.36 17.78
N ASN A 554 -15.00 -5.50 17.68
CA ASN A 554 -14.90 -6.46 18.79
C ASN A 554 -14.24 -5.85 20.02
N SER A 555 -13.24 -4.98 19.83
CA SER A 555 -12.59 -4.23 20.90
C SER A 555 -13.56 -3.28 21.60
N VAL A 556 -14.37 -2.55 20.84
CA VAL A 556 -15.35 -1.61 21.41
C VAL A 556 -16.47 -2.36 22.14
N LEU A 557 -16.97 -3.47 21.59
CA LEU A 557 -17.94 -4.34 22.28
C LEU A 557 -17.41 -4.94 23.58
N LYS A 558 -16.08 -5.15 23.70
CA LYS A 558 -15.41 -5.74 24.87
C LYS A 558 -15.05 -4.70 25.93
N TYR A 559 -14.44 -3.59 25.52
CA TYR A 559 -13.79 -2.65 26.43
C TYR A 559 -14.53 -1.31 26.62
N PHE A 560 -15.40 -0.93 25.67
CA PHE A 560 -16.09 0.36 25.66
C PHE A 560 -17.62 0.21 25.51
N SER A 561 -18.15 -0.90 26.02
CA SER A 561 -19.58 -1.22 25.90
C SER A 561 -20.52 -0.17 26.54
N ASN A 562 -20.00 0.63 27.47
CA ASN A 562 -20.71 1.75 28.09
C ASN A 562 -20.98 2.93 27.13
N GLU A 563 -20.29 3.00 26.00
CA GLU A 563 -20.51 4.02 24.96
C GLU A 563 -21.52 3.57 23.89
N ILE A 564 -22.05 2.35 24.00
CA ILE A 564 -22.96 1.75 23.04
C ILE A 564 -24.34 1.57 23.64
N THR A 565 -25.36 1.95 22.88
CA THR A 565 -26.74 1.57 23.16
C THR A 565 -27.08 0.30 22.39
N TYR A 566 -27.67 -0.68 23.07
CA TYR A 566 -28.06 -1.96 22.46
C TYR A 566 -29.58 -2.04 22.26
N ASP A 567 -30.02 -2.89 21.28
CA ASP A 567 -31.42 -3.27 21.09
C ASP A 567 -31.97 -4.06 22.29
#